data_19406b48c6816151e6188739cad6d3e4
#
_entry.id   19406b48c6816151e6188739cad6d3e4
#
_cell.length_a   1.000
_cell.length_b   1.000
_cell.length_c   1.000
_cell.angle_alpha   90.00
_cell.angle_beta   90.00
_cell.angle_gamma   90.00
#
_symmetry.space_group_name_H-M   'P 1'
#
loop_
_entity.id
_entity.type
_entity.pdbx_description
1 polymer ?
#
loop_
_entity_poly.entity_id
_entity_poly.type
_entity_poly.pdbx_seq_one_letter_code
_entity_poly.pdbx_strand_id
1 'polypeptide(L)' 'MQSTYTVTGMTCGHCVAHVTEEVQAVPGVTDVQVALEGGHMVITSEAPLDFAAVKEAVSEAGEYEVVPA' A
#
# COMPACT_ATOMS: atom_id res chain seq x y z
N MET A 1 0.10 14.05 4.95
CA MET A 1 0.65 13.98 3.59
C MET A 1 0.07 12.78 2.86
N GLN A 2 -0.18 12.92 1.58
CA GLN A 2 -0.68 11.82 0.76
C GLN A 2 0.39 11.39 -0.23
N SER A 3 0.50 10.08 -0.41
CA SER A 3 1.41 9.49 -1.39
C SER A 3 0.62 8.47 -2.20
N THR A 4 0.86 8.43 -3.50
CA THR A 4 0.16 7.52 -4.39
C THR A 4 1.15 6.51 -4.97
N TYR A 5 0.72 5.26 -4.99
CA TYR A 5 1.52 4.14 -5.50
C TYR A 5 0.67 3.27 -6.41
N THR A 6 1.33 2.43 -7.20
CA THR A 6 0.67 1.40 -7.98
C THR A 6 1.13 0.04 -7.47
N VAL A 7 0.19 -0.81 -7.11
CA VAL A 7 0.46 -2.17 -6.64
C VAL A 7 0.01 -3.14 -7.71
N THR A 8 0.91 -4.02 -8.13
CA THR A 8 0.61 -5.04 -9.14
C THR A 8 0.58 -6.42 -8.51
N GLY A 9 -0.19 -7.33 -9.09
CA GLY A 9 -0.32 -8.70 -8.61
C GLY A 9 -1.57 -8.98 -7.80
N MET A 10 -2.34 -7.95 -7.47
CA MET A 10 -3.61 -8.16 -6.77
C MET A 10 -4.66 -8.70 -7.73
N THR A 11 -5.34 -9.78 -7.33
CA THR A 11 -6.30 -10.46 -8.19
C THR A 11 -7.72 -10.49 -7.62
N CYS A 12 -7.91 -10.12 -6.36
CA CYS A 12 -9.23 -10.16 -5.73
C CYS A 12 -9.29 -9.23 -4.53
N GLY A 13 -10.49 -9.06 -3.98
CA GLY A 13 -10.71 -8.19 -2.81
C GLY A 13 -9.93 -8.60 -1.57
N HIS A 14 -9.64 -9.88 -1.39
CA HIS A 14 -8.84 -10.34 -0.26
C HIS A 14 -7.41 -9.80 -0.34
N CYS A 15 -6.88 -9.70 -1.55
CA CYS A 15 -5.55 -9.11 -1.75
C CYS A 15 -5.54 -7.65 -1.34
N VAL A 16 -6.57 -6.90 -1.73
CA VAL A 16 -6.74 -5.50 -1.33
C VAL A 16 -6.77 -5.37 0.18
N ALA A 17 -7.54 -6.23 0.86
CA ALA A 17 -7.65 -6.19 2.31
C ALA A 17 -6.30 -6.47 2.99
N HIS A 18 -5.56 -7.46 2.52
CA HIS A 18 -4.25 -7.79 3.08
C HIS A 18 -3.25 -6.66 2.90
N VAL A 19 -3.18 -6.08 1.72
CA VAL A 19 -2.29 -4.94 1.46
C VAL A 19 -2.66 -3.76 2.36
N THR A 20 -3.96 -3.47 2.48
CA THR A 20 -4.44 -2.39 3.32
C THR A 20 -4.03 -2.60 4.78
N GLU A 21 -4.23 -3.79 5.32
CA GLU A 21 -3.87 -4.09 6.71
C GLU A 21 -2.37 -3.93 6.97
N GLU A 22 -1.56 -4.47 6.08
CA GLU A 22 -0.10 -4.41 6.27
C GLU A 22 0.42 -2.98 6.16
N VAL A 23 -0.09 -2.21 5.20
CA VAL A 23 0.35 -0.84 5.03
C VAL A 23 -0.14 0.04 6.19
N GLN A 24 -1.32 -0.21 6.71
CA GLN A 24 -1.83 0.53 7.88
C GLN A 24 -0.96 0.32 9.12
N ALA A 25 -0.25 -0.78 9.19
CA ALA A 25 0.64 -1.07 10.31
C ALA A 25 1.96 -0.29 10.24
N VAL A 26 2.26 0.36 9.12
CA VAL A 26 3.48 1.16 8.99
C VAL A 26 3.38 2.39 9.89
N PRO A 27 4.39 2.66 10.74
CA PRO A 27 4.36 3.84 11.62
C PRO A 27 4.18 5.13 10.83
N GLY A 28 3.31 6.01 11.32
CA GLY A 28 3.02 7.29 10.68
C GLY A 28 1.88 7.25 9.67
N VAL A 29 1.43 6.09 9.26
CA VAL A 29 0.29 5.96 8.35
C VAL A 29 -1.01 6.19 9.11
N THR A 30 -1.86 7.07 8.61
CA THR A 30 -3.15 7.39 9.21
C THR A 30 -4.33 6.83 8.42
N ASP A 31 -4.16 6.64 7.11
CA ASP A 31 -5.21 6.07 6.26
C ASP A 31 -4.58 5.41 5.03
N VAL A 32 -5.23 4.39 4.53
CA VAL A 32 -4.82 3.69 3.31
C VAL A 32 -6.06 3.38 2.49
N GLN A 33 -6.03 3.72 1.21
CA GLN A 33 -7.08 3.37 0.26
C GLN A 33 -6.47 2.63 -0.91
N VAL A 34 -6.96 1.43 -1.17
CA VAL A 34 -6.46 0.59 -2.26
C VAL A 34 -7.61 0.27 -3.20
N ALA A 35 -7.40 0.49 -4.48
CA ALA A 35 -8.35 0.11 -5.52
C ALA A 35 -7.83 -1.11 -6.25
N LEU A 36 -8.63 -2.17 -6.34
CA LEU A 36 -8.26 -3.38 -7.06
C LEU A 36 -8.06 -3.09 -8.55
N GLU A 37 -8.96 -2.32 -9.13
CA GLU A 37 -8.86 -1.92 -10.53
C GLU A 37 -7.72 -0.90 -10.67
N GLY A 38 -6.76 -1.22 -11.51
CA GLY A 38 -5.60 -0.37 -11.75
C GLY A 38 -4.54 -0.45 -10.66
N GLY A 39 -4.84 -1.06 -9.51
CA GLY A 39 -3.87 -1.23 -8.43
C GLY A 39 -3.45 0.05 -7.72
N HIS A 40 -4.26 1.10 -7.77
CA HIS A 40 -3.92 2.38 -7.15
C HIS A 40 -4.01 2.29 -5.63
N MET A 41 -2.98 2.79 -4.96
CA MET A 41 -2.94 2.85 -3.51
C MET A 41 -2.60 4.27 -3.08
N VAL A 42 -3.47 4.88 -2.27
CA VAL A 42 -3.24 6.20 -1.71
C VAL A 42 -3.02 6.04 -0.21
N ILE A 43 -1.89 6.51 0.27
CA ILE A 43 -1.54 6.45 1.68
C ILE A 43 -1.52 7.86 2.24
N THR A 44 -2.27 8.08 3.32
CA THR A 44 -2.22 9.33 4.07
C THR A 44 -1.35 9.09 5.30
N SER A 45 -0.42 9.99 5.55
CA SER A 45 0.52 9.87 6.67
C SER A 45 0.79 11.22 7.30
N GLU A 46 1.28 11.21 8.54
CA GLU A 46 1.62 12.44 9.27
C GLU A 46 2.94 13.03 8.79
N ALA A 47 3.78 12.22 8.17
CA ALA A 47 5.10 12.64 7.69
C ALA A 47 5.44 11.86 6.43
N PRO A 48 6.43 12.30 5.64
CA PRO A 48 6.85 11.55 4.46
C PRO A 48 7.24 10.12 4.83
N LEU A 49 6.78 9.15 4.04
CA LEU A 49 7.08 7.75 4.26
C LEU A 49 8.33 7.35 3.47
N ASP A 50 9.09 6.44 4.08
CA ASP A 50 10.18 5.79 3.38
C ASP A 50 9.56 4.74 2.43
N PHE A 51 9.86 4.83 1.14
CA PHE A 51 9.36 3.87 0.17
C PHE A 51 9.75 2.43 0.52
N ALA A 52 10.93 2.23 1.10
CA ALA A 52 11.37 0.90 1.53
C ALA A 52 10.42 0.29 2.56
N ALA A 53 9.89 1.11 3.46
CA ALA A 53 8.92 0.64 4.47
C ALA A 53 7.59 0.25 3.81
N VAL A 54 7.14 1.02 2.83
CA VAL A 54 5.92 0.72 2.08
C VAL A 54 6.10 -0.57 1.28
N LYS A 55 7.23 -0.70 0.62
CA LYS A 55 7.55 -1.90 -0.17
C LYS A 55 7.60 -3.15 0.71
N GLU A 56 8.19 -3.05 1.87
CA GLU A 56 8.26 -4.16 2.81
C GLU A 56 6.86 -4.55 3.30
N ALA A 57 6.02 -3.58 3.62
CA ALA A 57 4.65 -3.84 4.07
C ALA A 57 3.85 -4.56 2.98
N VAL A 58 3.95 -4.12 1.75
CA VAL A 58 3.27 -4.77 0.63
C VAL A 58 3.80 -6.20 0.43
N SER A 59 5.10 -6.40 0.59
CA SER A 59 5.72 -7.72 0.50
C SER A 59 5.22 -8.67 1.59
N GLU A 60 4.95 -8.15 2.79
CA GLU A 60 4.40 -8.96 3.88
C GLU A 60 2.96 -9.40 3.59
N ALA A 61 2.21 -8.64 2.80
CA ALA A 61 0.86 -8.99 2.43
C ALA A 61 0.81 -10.12 1.40
N GLY A 62 1.86 -10.30 0.59
CA GLY A 62 1.94 -11.32 -0.44
C GLY A 62 2.98 -10.97 -1.50
N GLU A 63 2.97 -11.71 -2.59
CA GLU A 63 3.92 -11.51 -3.68
C GLU A 63 3.44 -10.41 -4.63
N TYR A 64 3.39 -9.21 -4.13
CA TYR A 64 2.98 -8.04 -4.90
C TYR A 64 4.16 -7.12 -5.17
N GLU A 65 4.05 -6.33 -6.22
CA GLU A 65 5.03 -5.28 -6.50
C GLU A 65 4.37 -3.93 -6.30
N VAL A 66 5.12 -2.99 -5.75
CA VAL A 66 4.67 -1.62 -5.57
C VAL A 66 5.68 -0.67 -6.18
N VAL A 67 5.18 0.32 -6.91
CA VAL A 67 6.01 1.37 -7.51
C VAL A 67 5.33 2.70 -7.23
N PRO A 68 6.10 3.80 -7.15
CA PRO A 68 5.51 5.13 -7.06
C PRO A 68 4.67 5.41 -8.32
N ALA A 69 3.52 5.98 -8.11
CA ALA A 69 2.64 6.34 -9.23
C ALA A 69 3.08 7.64 -9.89
#